data_da6e0582d9cf2598a47926bafe63be42
#
_entry.id   da6e0582d9cf2598a47926bafe63be42
#
_cell.length_a   1.000
_cell.length_b   1.000
_cell.length_c   1.000
_cell.angle_alpha   90.00
_cell.angle_beta   90.00
_cell.angle_gamma   90.00
#
_symmetry.space_group_name_H-M   'P 1'
#
loop_
_entity.id
_entity.type
_entity.pdbx_description
1 polymer ?
#
loop_
_entity_poly.entity_id
_entity_poly.type
_entity_poly.pdbx_seq_one_letter_code
_entity_poly.pdbx_strand_id
1 'polypeptide(L)'
;MGNILIVFYSRPRSEGIDGKQGLSKPGNTEAVALQLQKLTGADIFRIETKKPYPDNIDRLGEVAKAEKESEARPALKQAVFDMSRYDTVILGYPIWHGTMPMVVKNFLEKADFSGKTIIPFATHEISYMGDSEKDLKDCCPAADIFPGTALLATGLSKAGEQIAGIAKVAKDKEAYR
;
A
#
# COMPACT_ATOMS: atom_id res chain seq x y z
N MET A 1 23.45 -5.28 -3.20
CA MET A 1 22.18 -4.78 -2.68
C MET A 1 21.11 -5.10 -3.70
N GLY A 2 20.05 -5.77 -3.29
CA GLY A 2 18.94 -6.07 -4.18
C GLY A 2 18.17 -4.82 -4.58
N ASN A 3 17.52 -4.86 -5.74
CA ASN A 3 16.71 -3.73 -6.20
C ASN A 3 15.39 -3.68 -5.44
N ILE A 4 15.10 -2.55 -4.82
CA ILE A 4 13.88 -2.32 -4.03
C ILE A 4 12.87 -1.57 -4.88
N LEU A 5 11.61 -2.02 -4.85
CA LEU A 5 10.47 -1.31 -5.39
C LEU A 5 9.50 -0.96 -4.27
N ILE A 6 9.00 0.25 -4.24
CA ILE A 6 7.88 0.64 -3.40
C ILE A 6 6.61 0.62 -4.25
N VAL A 7 5.68 -0.25 -3.91
CA VAL A 7 4.35 -0.33 -4.52
C VAL A 7 3.34 0.15 -3.52
N PHE A 8 2.47 1.08 -3.88
CA PHE A 8 1.46 1.55 -2.94
C PHE A 8 0.14 1.94 -3.62
N TYR A 9 -0.93 1.83 -2.87
CA TYR A 9 -2.20 2.47 -3.15
C TYR A 9 -2.47 3.53 -2.09
N SER A 10 -2.89 4.71 -2.51
CA SER A 10 -3.28 5.79 -1.60
C SER A 10 -4.40 6.61 -2.19
N ARG A 11 -5.38 6.93 -1.37
CA ARG A 11 -6.38 7.92 -1.71
C ARG A 11 -5.81 9.32 -1.48
N PRO A 12 -5.83 10.21 -2.47
CA PRO A 12 -5.45 11.61 -2.26
C PRO A 12 -6.41 12.25 -1.25
N ARG A 13 -5.91 13.11 -0.37
CA ARG A 13 -6.77 13.92 0.49
C ARG A 13 -7.27 15.11 -0.30
N SER A 14 -8.58 15.22 -0.48
CA SER A 14 -9.21 16.48 -0.88
C SER A 14 -9.27 17.39 0.36
N GLU A 15 -8.37 18.35 0.48
CA GLU A 15 -8.60 19.47 1.38
C GLU A 15 -9.43 20.51 0.63
N GLY A 16 -10.73 20.51 0.88
CA GLY A 16 -11.65 21.52 0.42
C GLY A 16 -12.51 22.01 1.55
N ILE A 17 -12.01 22.97 2.34
CA ILE A 17 -12.88 23.72 3.25
C ILE A 17 -13.48 24.95 2.57
N ASP A 18 -13.04 25.38 1.40
CA ASP A 18 -13.50 26.62 0.74
C ASP A 18 -13.79 26.53 -0.77
N GLY A 19 -14.12 25.36 -1.31
CA GLY A 19 -14.53 25.27 -2.72
C GLY A 19 -13.47 25.71 -3.76
N LYS A 20 -12.24 25.98 -3.34
CA LYS A 20 -11.11 26.23 -4.23
C LYS A 20 -10.38 24.93 -4.44
N GLN A 21 -10.25 24.50 -5.70
CA GLN A 21 -9.37 23.40 -6.11
C GLN A 21 -7.93 23.72 -5.67
N GLY A 22 -7.58 23.33 -4.44
CA GLY A 22 -6.22 23.31 -3.96
C GLY A 22 -5.52 22.07 -4.48
N LEU A 23 -4.20 22.12 -4.64
CA LEU A 23 -3.37 20.96 -4.90
C LEU A 23 -3.71 19.88 -3.87
N SER A 24 -4.14 18.69 -4.32
CA SER A 24 -4.47 17.59 -3.42
C SER A 24 -3.21 17.21 -2.63
N LYS A 25 -3.29 17.27 -1.30
CA LYS A 25 -2.20 16.75 -0.48
C LYS A 25 -2.09 15.23 -0.65
N PRO A 26 -0.87 14.67 -0.58
CA PRO A 26 -0.71 13.23 -0.62
C PRO A 26 -1.53 12.57 0.50
N GLY A 27 -2.16 11.45 0.19
CA GLY A 27 -2.82 10.61 1.19
C GLY A 27 -1.81 10.04 2.18
N ASN A 28 -2.30 9.47 3.29
CA ASN A 28 -1.44 8.97 4.36
C ASN A 28 -0.45 7.90 3.86
N THR A 29 -0.91 6.92 3.10
CA THR A 29 -0.06 5.85 2.55
C THR A 29 0.99 6.42 1.58
N GLU A 30 0.61 7.38 0.74
CA GLU A 30 1.52 8.05 -0.18
C GLU A 30 2.61 8.84 0.57
N ALA A 31 2.25 9.56 1.63
CA ALA A 31 3.21 10.29 2.45
C ALA A 31 4.28 9.37 3.04
N VAL A 32 3.89 8.18 3.51
CA VAL A 32 4.82 7.15 3.99
C VAL A 32 5.68 6.61 2.85
N ALA A 33 5.08 6.28 1.71
CA ALA A 33 5.80 5.77 0.55
C ALA A 33 6.90 6.74 0.06
N LEU A 34 6.60 8.04 0.03
CA LEU A 34 7.57 9.08 -0.34
C LEU A 34 8.71 9.23 0.69
N GLN A 35 8.43 9.04 1.99
CA GLN A 35 9.48 9.01 3.00
C GLN A 35 10.37 7.77 2.85
N LEU A 36 9.78 6.60 2.61
CA LEU A 36 10.51 5.37 2.34
C LEU A 36 11.38 5.50 1.09
N GLN A 37 10.87 6.14 0.03
CA GLN A 37 11.65 6.42 -1.17
C GLN A 37 12.89 7.26 -0.86
N LYS A 38 12.75 8.32 -0.07
CA LYS A 38 13.90 9.16 0.35
C LYS A 38 14.93 8.37 1.17
N LEU A 39 14.47 7.46 2.04
CA LEU A 39 15.34 6.67 2.90
C LEU A 39 16.03 5.53 2.16
N THR A 40 15.40 4.95 1.14
CA THR A 40 15.91 3.76 0.45
C THR A 40 16.56 4.05 -0.91
N GLY A 41 16.17 5.14 -1.57
CA GLY A 41 16.49 5.40 -2.97
C GLY A 41 15.74 4.48 -3.95
N ALA A 42 14.70 3.78 -3.49
CA ALA A 42 13.95 2.80 -4.27
C ALA A 42 13.12 3.43 -5.40
N ASP A 43 12.86 2.65 -6.43
CA ASP A 43 11.83 2.99 -7.42
C ASP A 43 10.45 2.95 -6.76
N ILE A 44 9.51 3.72 -7.30
CA ILE A 44 8.16 3.83 -6.73
C ILE A 44 7.09 3.61 -7.79
N PHE A 45 6.07 2.85 -7.46
CA PHE A 45 4.90 2.59 -8.30
C PHE A 45 3.61 2.82 -7.53
N ARG A 46 2.73 3.64 -8.08
CA ARG A 46 1.40 3.90 -7.53
C ARG A 46 0.37 3.02 -8.21
N ILE A 47 -0.37 2.25 -7.44
CA ILE A 47 -1.55 1.54 -7.92
C ILE A 47 -2.69 2.54 -8.09
N GLU A 48 -3.31 2.58 -9.26
CA GLU A 48 -4.46 3.43 -9.55
C GLU A 48 -5.60 2.61 -10.16
N THR A 49 -6.84 2.97 -9.81
CA THR A 49 -8.04 2.38 -10.43
C THR A 49 -8.38 3.10 -11.74
N LYS A 50 -8.87 2.35 -12.71
CA LYS A 50 -9.39 2.91 -13.97
C LYS A 50 -10.59 3.83 -13.70
N LYS A 51 -11.48 3.43 -12.79
CA LYS A 51 -12.59 4.25 -12.29
C LYS A 51 -12.20 4.78 -10.91
N PRO A 52 -12.04 6.11 -10.74
CA PRO A 52 -11.68 6.67 -9.44
C PRO A 52 -12.72 6.32 -8.36
N TYR A 53 -12.24 6.12 -7.15
CA TYR A 53 -13.12 5.99 -5.99
C TYR A 53 -13.80 7.32 -5.65
N PRO A 54 -14.98 7.29 -5.01
CA PRO A 54 -15.68 8.51 -4.60
C PRO A 54 -14.84 9.38 -3.65
N ASP A 55 -14.94 10.71 -3.81
CA ASP A 55 -14.31 11.66 -2.87
C ASP A 55 -15.04 11.72 -1.52
N ASN A 56 -16.35 11.51 -1.52
CA ASN A 56 -17.14 11.44 -0.30
C ASN A 56 -16.79 10.18 0.49
N ILE A 57 -16.47 10.33 1.78
CA ILE A 57 -15.96 9.24 2.63
C ILE A 57 -17.02 8.16 2.89
N ASP A 58 -18.28 8.54 3.06
CA ASP A 58 -19.35 7.59 3.32
C ASP A 58 -19.62 6.72 2.08
N ARG A 59 -19.68 7.36 0.91
CA ARG A 59 -19.79 6.64 -0.37
C ARG A 59 -18.60 5.75 -0.67
N LEU A 60 -17.40 6.21 -0.33
CA LEU A 60 -16.21 5.36 -0.43
C LEU A 60 -16.36 4.11 0.44
N GLY A 61 -16.82 4.29 1.69
CA GLY A 61 -17.06 3.19 2.62
C GLY A 61 -18.04 2.17 2.05
N GLU A 62 -19.17 2.64 1.47
CA GLU A 62 -20.17 1.76 0.84
C GLU A 62 -19.56 0.98 -0.36
N VAL A 63 -18.83 1.67 -1.24
CA VAL A 63 -18.18 1.04 -2.40
C VAL A 63 -17.16 0.01 -1.96
N ALA A 64 -16.27 0.36 -1.03
CA ALA A 64 -15.23 -0.54 -0.54
C ALA A 64 -15.81 -1.77 0.17
N LYS A 65 -16.92 -1.60 0.92
CA LYS A 65 -17.64 -2.71 1.54
C LYS A 65 -18.24 -3.65 0.48
N ALA A 66 -18.94 -3.10 -0.51
CA ALA A 66 -19.53 -3.88 -1.59
C ALA A 66 -18.47 -4.63 -2.41
N GLU A 67 -17.33 -3.99 -2.70
CA GLU A 67 -16.20 -4.63 -3.38
C GLU A 67 -15.65 -5.80 -2.57
N LYS A 68 -15.48 -5.63 -1.25
CA LYS A 68 -15.00 -6.70 -0.37
C LYS A 68 -16.00 -7.87 -0.33
N GLU A 69 -17.29 -7.60 -0.12
CA GLU A 69 -18.34 -8.61 -0.04
C GLU A 69 -18.52 -9.41 -1.33
N SER A 70 -18.33 -8.77 -2.49
CA SER A 70 -18.42 -9.42 -3.79
C SER A 70 -17.08 -9.96 -4.32
N GLU A 71 -16.01 -9.88 -3.54
CA GLU A 71 -14.65 -10.23 -3.99
C GLU A 71 -14.28 -9.57 -5.32
N ALA A 72 -14.70 -8.31 -5.50
CA ALA A 72 -14.47 -7.56 -6.73
C ALA A 72 -12.97 -7.36 -7.03
N ARG A 73 -12.64 -7.18 -8.30
CA ARG A 73 -11.29 -6.83 -8.75
C ARG A 73 -11.36 -5.56 -9.59
N PRO A 74 -11.44 -4.37 -8.96
CA PRO A 74 -11.50 -3.09 -9.66
C PRO A 74 -10.37 -2.98 -10.69
N ALA A 75 -10.71 -2.56 -11.91
CA ALA A 75 -9.76 -2.50 -13.00
C ALA A 75 -8.63 -1.51 -12.70
N LEU A 76 -7.39 -1.94 -12.96
CA LEU A 76 -6.21 -1.10 -12.86
C LEU A 76 -6.17 -0.09 -14.02
N LYS A 77 -5.75 1.13 -13.74
CA LYS A 77 -5.56 2.19 -14.74
C LYS A 77 -4.35 1.89 -15.63
N GLN A 78 -3.32 1.32 -15.04
CA GLN A 78 -2.07 0.96 -15.71
C GLN A 78 -1.93 -0.56 -15.72
N ALA A 79 -1.35 -1.10 -16.79
CA ALA A 79 -0.95 -2.51 -16.81
C ALA A 79 0.13 -2.76 -15.75
N VAL A 80 0.14 -3.97 -15.22
CA VAL A 80 1.24 -4.44 -14.39
C VAL A 80 2.49 -4.54 -15.27
N PHE A 81 3.58 -3.95 -14.81
CA PHE A 81 4.85 -3.96 -15.54
C PHE A 81 5.74 -5.14 -15.10
N ASP A 82 6.78 -5.40 -15.87
CA ASP A 82 7.78 -6.40 -15.51
C ASP A 82 8.55 -5.99 -14.24
N MET A 83 8.39 -6.80 -13.19
CA MET A 83 9.06 -6.60 -11.90
C MET A 83 10.29 -7.50 -11.72
N SER A 84 10.76 -8.17 -12.77
CA SER A 84 11.86 -9.16 -12.70
C SER A 84 13.15 -8.60 -12.11
N ARG A 85 13.42 -7.31 -12.30
CA ARG A 85 14.62 -6.63 -11.76
C ARG A 85 14.58 -6.33 -10.26
N TYR A 86 13.40 -6.51 -9.61
CA TYR A 86 13.24 -6.24 -8.19
C TYR A 86 13.16 -7.55 -7.42
N ASP A 87 13.88 -7.64 -6.32
CA ASP A 87 13.84 -8.78 -5.40
C ASP A 87 13.14 -8.45 -4.07
N THR A 88 12.98 -7.17 -3.77
CA THR A 88 12.31 -6.68 -2.57
C THR A 88 11.23 -5.66 -2.94
N VAL A 89 10.02 -5.88 -2.43
CA VAL A 89 8.87 -4.98 -2.62
C VAL A 89 8.41 -4.48 -1.27
N ILE A 90 8.45 -3.16 -1.05
CA ILE A 90 7.75 -2.52 0.06
C ILE A 90 6.33 -2.24 -0.43
N LEU A 91 5.32 -2.85 0.20
CA LEU A 91 3.93 -2.75 -0.22
C LEU A 91 3.12 -1.92 0.78
N GLY A 92 2.55 -0.80 0.31
CA GLY A 92 1.77 0.12 1.13
C GLY A 92 0.30 0.24 0.74
N TYR A 93 -0.60 0.20 1.73
CA TYR A 93 -2.04 0.35 1.51
C TYR A 93 -2.76 0.88 2.76
N PRO A 94 -3.93 1.53 2.60
CA PRO A 94 -4.81 1.82 3.72
C PRO A 94 -5.61 0.58 4.10
N ILE A 95 -6.05 0.49 5.36
CA ILE A 95 -7.01 -0.56 5.77
C ILE A 95 -8.43 -0.04 5.56
N TRP A 96 -9.18 -0.73 4.70
CA TRP A 96 -10.59 -0.50 4.42
C TRP A 96 -11.41 -1.74 4.81
N HIS A 97 -12.39 -1.57 5.69
CA HIS A 97 -13.21 -2.68 6.19
C HIS A 97 -12.40 -3.90 6.68
N GLY A 98 -11.29 -3.62 7.38
CA GLY A 98 -10.46 -4.65 8.01
C GLY A 98 -9.46 -5.35 7.09
N THR A 99 -9.29 -4.90 5.84
CA THR A 99 -8.28 -5.45 4.93
C THR A 99 -7.75 -4.40 3.95
N MET A 100 -6.90 -4.80 3.00
CA MET A 100 -6.45 -3.94 1.90
C MET A 100 -7.58 -3.65 0.91
N PRO A 101 -7.56 -2.51 0.19
CA PRO A 101 -8.49 -2.25 -0.90
C PRO A 101 -8.45 -3.33 -1.98
N MET A 102 -9.61 -3.65 -2.58
CA MET A 102 -9.71 -4.74 -3.57
C MET A 102 -8.89 -4.48 -4.84
N VAL A 103 -8.61 -3.22 -5.17
CA VAL A 103 -7.68 -2.88 -6.26
C VAL A 103 -6.25 -3.34 -5.96
N VAL A 104 -5.84 -3.35 -4.70
CA VAL A 104 -4.52 -3.87 -4.29
C VAL A 104 -4.48 -5.39 -4.51
N LYS A 105 -5.53 -6.12 -4.11
CA LYS A 105 -5.63 -7.56 -4.41
C LYS A 105 -5.54 -7.83 -5.92
N ASN A 106 -6.26 -7.03 -6.75
CA ASN A 106 -6.18 -7.16 -8.20
C ASN A 106 -4.75 -6.97 -8.74
N PHE A 107 -4.00 -6.02 -8.20
CA PHE A 107 -2.60 -5.82 -8.56
C PHE A 107 -1.74 -7.02 -8.16
N LEU A 108 -1.89 -7.51 -6.93
CA LEU A 108 -1.11 -8.63 -6.39
C LEU A 108 -1.32 -9.91 -7.20
N GLU A 109 -2.56 -10.19 -7.59
CA GLU A 109 -2.90 -11.38 -8.37
C GLU A 109 -2.39 -11.33 -9.82
N LYS A 110 -2.12 -10.14 -10.36
CA LYS A 110 -1.62 -9.95 -11.73
C LYS A 110 -0.12 -9.81 -11.85
N ALA A 111 0.54 -9.45 -10.76
CA ALA A 111 1.98 -9.27 -10.72
C ALA A 111 2.69 -10.56 -10.29
N ASP A 112 3.89 -10.79 -10.79
CA ASP A 112 4.68 -11.95 -10.37
C ASP A 112 5.54 -11.61 -9.15
N PHE A 113 5.17 -12.17 -8.00
CA PHE A 113 5.88 -12.06 -6.74
C PHE A 113 6.71 -13.30 -6.39
N SER A 114 6.82 -14.28 -7.30
CA SER A 114 7.57 -15.52 -7.04
C SER A 114 9.02 -15.23 -6.67
N GLY A 115 9.44 -15.74 -5.52
CA GLY A 115 10.80 -15.58 -4.98
C GLY A 115 11.15 -14.17 -4.50
N LYS A 116 10.20 -13.23 -4.50
CA LYS A 116 10.41 -11.89 -3.99
C LYS A 116 10.11 -11.79 -2.50
N THR A 117 10.80 -10.87 -1.84
CA THR A 117 10.47 -10.47 -0.47
C THR A 117 9.45 -9.35 -0.49
N ILE A 118 8.36 -9.49 0.27
CA ILE A 118 7.36 -8.43 0.46
C ILE A 118 7.43 -7.92 1.90
N ILE A 119 7.57 -6.62 2.07
CA ILE A 119 7.57 -5.92 3.36
C ILE A 119 6.34 -5.02 3.38
N PRO A 120 5.22 -5.47 3.98
CA PRO A 120 3.98 -4.70 3.96
C PRO A 120 3.95 -3.62 5.04
N PHE A 121 3.34 -2.49 4.72
CA PHE A 121 2.89 -1.52 5.70
C PHE A 121 1.46 -1.08 5.42
N ALA A 122 0.70 -0.81 6.45
CA ALA A 122 -0.65 -0.31 6.33
C ALA A 122 -0.85 0.99 7.10
N THR A 123 -1.60 1.91 6.52
CA THR A 123 -2.12 3.07 7.24
C THR A 123 -3.55 2.79 7.71
N HIS A 124 -3.83 3.05 8.98
CA HIS A 124 -5.12 2.72 9.59
C HIS A 124 -5.57 3.78 10.59
N GLU A 125 -6.85 3.77 10.95
CA GLU A 125 -7.40 4.56 12.05
C GLU A 125 -7.47 3.73 13.34
N ILE A 126 -8.02 2.51 13.28
CA ILE A 126 -8.23 1.64 14.44
C ILE A 126 -7.95 0.16 14.18
N SER A 127 -7.78 -0.26 12.92
CA SER A 127 -7.82 -1.69 12.54
C SER A 127 -6.46 -2.37 12.48
N TYR A 128 -5.37 -1.66 12.74
CA TYR A 128 -4.00 -2.18 12.56
C TYR A 128 -3.83 -2.79 11.15
N MET A 129 -3.32 -4.03 11.04
CA MET A 129 -3.19 -4.74 9.76
C MET A 129 -4.49 -5.45 9.34
N GLY A 130 -5.45 -5.64 10.27
CA GLY A 130 -6.67 -6.41 10.02
C GLY A 130 -6.37 -7.79 9.45
N ASP A 131 -7.15 -8.23 8.46
CA ASP A 131 -6.98 -9.50 7.74
C ASP A 131 -5.98 -9.39 6.57
N SER A 132 -5.37 -8.21 6.36
CA SER A 132 -4.60 -7.92 5.15
C SER A 132 -3.35 -8.79 5.00
N GLU A 133 -2.71 -9.22 6.09
CA GLU A 133 -1.56 -10.12 6.02
C GLU A 133 -1.96 -11.53 5.56
N LYS A 134 -3.15 -12.01 5.97
CA LYS A 134 -3.71 -13.26 5.47
C LYS A 134 -4.01 -13.14 3.98
N ASP A 135 -4.73 -12.09 3.59
CA ASP A 135 -5.06 -11.83 2.19
C ASP A 135 -3.79 -11.71 1.31
N LEU A 136 -2.73 -11.10 1.84
CA LEU A 136 -1.46 -11.00 1.13
C LEU A 136 -0.81 -12.37 0.89
N LYS A 137 -0.84 -13.26 1.89
CA LYS A 137 -0.35 -14.64 1.75
C LYS A 137 -1.16 -15.43 0.73
N ASP A 138 -2.49 -15.23 0.73
CA ASP A 138 -3.38 -15.89 -0.24
C ASP A 138 -3.13 -15.39 -1.68
N CYS A 139 -2.86 -14.10 -1.87
CA CYS A 139 -2.56 -13.52 -3.19
C CYS A 139 -1.14 -13.85 -3.68
N CYS A 140 -0.17 -13.98 -2.79
CA CYS A 140 1.25 -14.11 -3.12
C CYS A 140 1.90 -15.32 -2.41
N PRO A 141 1.41 -16.56 -2.65
CA PRO A 141 1.85 -17.74 -1.89
C PRO A 141 3.32 -18.12 -2.13
N ALA A 142 3.91 -17.67 -3.24
CA ALA A 142 5.31 -17.94 -3.58
C ALA A 142 6.28 -16.80 -3.18
N ALA A 143 5.79 -15.79 -2.46
CA ALA A 143 6.60 -14.70 -1.94
C ALA A 143 7.04 -14.98 -0.50
N ASP A 144 8.19 -14.41 -0.11
CA ASP A 144 8.65 -14.33 1.28
C ASP A 144 8.08 -13.06 1.92
N ILE A 145 7.09 -13.22 2.80
CA ILE A 145 6.32 -12.08 3.36
C ILE A 145 6.76 -11.82 4.79
N PHE A 146 7.33 -10.64 5.02
CA PHE A 146 7.70 -10.16 6.34
C PHE A 146 6.47 -9.71 7.14
N PRO A 147 6.55 -9.67 8.49
CA PRO A 147 5.50 -9.08 9.31
C PRO A 147 5.20 -7.64 8.92
N GLY A 148 3.91 -7.29 8.84
CA GLY A 148 3.47 -5.98 8.44
C GLY A 148 3.64 -4.91 9.52
N THR A 149 3.87 -3.68 9.12
CA THR A 149 3.93 -2.51 10.02
C THR A 149 2.64 -1.70 9.92
N ALA A 150 1.88 -1.64 11.00
CA ALA A 150 0.68 -0.81 11.08
C ALA A 150 1.04 0.60 11.53
N LEU A 151 0.67 1.61 10.74
CA LEU A 151 0.94 3.02 10.99
C LEU A 151 -0.37 3.78 11.22
N LEU A 152 -0.54 4.34 12.41
CA LEU A 152 -1.73 5.12 12.76
C LEU A 152 -1.79 6.41 11.93
N ALA A 153 -2.86 6.58 11.17
CA ALA A 153 -3.02 7.69 10.22
C ALA A 153 -2.94 9.07 10.88
N THR A 154 -3.52 9.22 12.08
CA THR A 154 -3.45 10.47 12.86
C THR A 154 -2.11 10.68 13.56
N GLY A 155 -1.26 9.66 13.63
CA GLY A 155 0.04 9.64 14.30
C GLY A 155 1.25 9.66 13.37
N LEU A 156 1.09 9.83 12.07
CA LEU A 156 2.18 9.70 11.09
C LEU A 156 3.35 10.66 11.33
N SER A 157 3.11 11.84 11.89
CA SER A 157 4.18 12.78 12.27
C SER A 157 5.13 12.22 13.33
N LYS A 158 4.71 11.20 14.10
CA LYS A 158 5.49 10.51 15.13
C LYS A 158 5.97 9.12 14.70
N ALA A 159 5.65 8.69 13.48
CA ALA A 159 5.96 7.35 12.98
C ALA A 159 7.37 7.23 12.36
N GLY A 160 8.23 8.23 12.53
CA GLY A 160 9.56 8.28 11.89
C GLY A 160 10.42 7.06 12.17
N GLU A 161 10.46 6.55 13.40
CA GLU A 161 11.22 5.36 13.77
C GLU A 161 10.66 4.09 13.11
N GLN A 162 9.34 3.93 13.06
CA GLN A 162 8.70 2.79 12.41
C GLN A 162 8.98 2.80 10.89
N ILE A 163 8.89 3.96 10.25
CA ILE A 163 9.20 4.13 8.83
C ILE A 163 10.68 3.85 8.54
N ALA A 164 11.58 4.34 9.40
CA ALA A 164 13.00 4.03 9.31
C ALA A 164 13.27 2.52 9.51
N GLY A 165 12.52 1.86 10.39
CA GLY A 165 12.57 0.41 10.59
C GLY A 165 12.22 -0.36 9.32
N ILE A 166 11.13 0.01 8.63
CA ILE A 166 10.75 -0.59 7.33
C ILE A 166 11.89 -0.43 6.31
N ALA A 167 12.46 0.78 6.20
CA ALA A 167 13.55 1.05 5.27
C ALA A 167 14.80 0.23 5.59
N LYS A 168 15.12 0.03 6.88
CA LYS A 168 16.25 -0.77 7.33
C LYS A 168 16.07 -2.24 6.97
N VAL A 169 14.90 -2.83 7.25
CA VAL A 169 14.56 -4.20 6.86
C VAL A 169 14.68 -4.38 5.35
N ALA A 170 14.19 -3.43 4.55
CA ALA A 170 14.25 -3.52 3.09
C ALA A 170 15.68 -3.51 2.54
N LYS A 171 16.60 -2.80 3.20
CA LYS A 171 18.01 -2.72 2.81
C LYS A 171 18.83 -3.93 3.24
N ASP A 172 18.48 -4.53 4.36
CA ASP A 172 19.24 -5.63 4.97
C ASP A 172 18.29 -6.69 5.54
N LYS A 173 17.46 -7.26 4.66
CA LYS A 173 16.46 -8.27 5.03
C LYS A 173 17.07 -9.53 5.64
N GLU A 174 18.31 -9.87 5.30
CA GLU A 174 18.96 -11.07 5.84
C GLU A 174 19.25 -10.95 7.34
N ALA A 175 19.46 -9.74 7.85
CA ALA A 175 19.65 -9.50 9.28
C ALA A 175 18.34 -9.65 10.11
N TYR A 176 17.20 -9.81 9.45
CA TYR A 176 15.86 -9.88 10.09
C TYR A 176 15.11 -11.20 9.81
N ARG A 177 15.77 -12.19 9.22
CA ARG A 177 15.27 -13.55 8.99
C ARG A 177 15.48 -14.51 10.15
#